data_cd3b735ec84926c4082eddfac512530f
#
_entry.id   cd3b735ec84926c4082eddfac512530f
#
_cell.length_a   1.000
_cell.length_b   1.000
_cell.length_c   1.000
_cell.angle_alpha   90.00
_cell.angle_beta   90.00
_cell.angle_gamma   90.00
#
_symmetry.space_group_name_H-M   'P 1'
#
loop_
_entity.id
_entity.type
_entity.pdbx_description
1 polymer ?
#
loop_
_entity_poly.entity_id
_entity_poly.type
_entity_poly.pdbx_seq_one_letter_code
_entity_poly.pdbx_strand_id
1 'polypeptide(L)'
;MYKKVYATMSHPNETPSYYCTVSNGRAQLRSSARTGVIQTFGSNIETAIVQGQAIIATSSKGVTYEYAISNNYAILKRTFWR
;
A
#
# COMPACT_ATOMS: atom_id res chain seq x y z
N MET A 1 16.93 -13.99 23.38
CA MET A 1 16.23 -13.89 23.06
C MET A 1 16.04 -13.73 23.10
N TYR A 2 16.04 -13.62 22.75
CA TYR A 2 15.37 -13.40 22.41
C TYR A 2 15.16 -13.21 22.23
N LYS A 3 15.56 -13.17 21.90
CA LYS A 3 14.90 -12.98 21.58
C LYS A 3 14.57 -12.74 21.34
N LYS A 4 14.73 -12.69 21.06
CA LYS A 4 14.03 -12.39 20.74
C LYS A 4 13.77 -12.32 20.29
N VAL A 5 14.17 -12.38 20.08
CA VAL A 5 13.52 -12.34 19.57
C VAL A 5 13.35 -12.19 19.27
N TYR A 6 13.29 -12.01 18.74
CA TYR A 6 12.65 -11.88 18.36
C TYR A 6 12.37 -11.75 17.83
N ALA A 7 12.35 -11.80 17.57
CA ALA A 7 11.84 -11.72 17.01
C ALA A 7 11.58 -11.68 16.50
N THR A 8 11.53 -11.37 16.03
CA THR A 8 11.14 -11.43 15.53
C THR A 8 10.76 -11.72 15.10
N MET A 9 11.30 -11.78 15.05
CA MET A 9 10.71 -12.67 14.50
C MET A 9 9.61 -12.47 14.00
N SER A 10 9.47 -12.71 12.85
CA SER A 10 8.11 -12.43 12.63
C SER A 10 7.27 -13.20 13.61
N HIS A 11 6.17 -12.62 13.97
CA HIS A 11 5.29 -13.23 14.95
C HIS A 11 4.08 -13.82 14.24
N PRO A 12 3.65 -15.01 14.65
CA PRO A 12 2.49 -15.60 14.00
C PRO A 12 1.23 -14.75 14.10
N ASN A 13 1.14 -13.89 15.11
CA ASN A 13 -0.04 -13.06 15.31
C ASN A 13 0.11 -11.66 14.77
N GLU A 14 1.19 -11.37 14.08
CA GLU A 14 1.39 -10.05 13.52
C GLU A 14 0.41 -9.80 12.38
N THR A 15 -0.12 -8.60 12.35
CA THR A 15 -0.92 -8.15 11.23
C THR A 15 -0.01 -7.98 10.03
N PRO A 16 -0.37 -8.54 8.87
CA PRO A 16 0.44 -8.33 7.66
C PRO A 16 0.57 -6.85 7.33
N SER A 17 1.70 -6.50 6.78
CA SER A 17 1.97 -5.14 6.36
C SER A 17 1.60 -4.96 4.91
N TYR A 18 0.90 -3.88 4.60
CA TYR A 18 0.62 -3.51 3.23
C TYR A 18 1.74 -2.63 2.70
N TYR A 19 1.98 -2.74 1.42
CA TYR A 19 2.86 -1.81 0.71
C TYR A 19 2.38 -1.69 -0.73
N CYS A 20 2.86 -0.66 -1.41
CA CYS A 20 2.50 -0.44 -2.80
C CYS A 20 3.73 -0.43 -3.68
N THR A 21 3.55 -0.91 -4.90
CA THR A 21 4.52 -0.75 -5.97
C THR A 21 3.84 -0.03 -7.12
N VAL A 22 4.62 0.52 -8.03
CA VAL A 22 4.09 1.20 -9.21
C VAL A 22 4.68 0.53 -10.44
N SER A 23 3.81 0.23 -11.40
CA SER A 23 4.23 -0.39 -12.65
C SER A 23 3.34 0.14 -13.77
N ASN A 24 3.97 0.63 -14.83
CA ASN A 24 3.27 1.13 -16.01
C ASN A 24 2.20 2.17 -15.67
N GLY A 25 2.50 3.06 -14.72
CA GLY A 25 1.58 4.11 -14.35
C GLY A 25 0.41 3.66 -13.48
N ARG A 26 0.44 2.43 -12.97
CA ARG A 26 -0.60 1.90 -12.10
C ARG A 26 -0.02 1.55 -10.75
N ALA A 27 -0.76 1.83 -9.71
CA ALA A 27 -0.37 1.43 -8.36
C ALA A 27 -0.84 0.01 -8.10
N GLN A 28 -0.04 -0.74 -7.35
CA GLN A 28 -0.33 -2.13 -7.04
C GLN A 28 -0.28 -2.31 -5.53
N LEU A 29 -1.39 -2.70 -4.94
CA LEU A 29 -1.46 -2.99 -3.52
C LEU A 29 -0.95 -4.40 -3.28
N ARG A 30 -0.03 -4.54 -2.34
CA ARG A 30 0.58 -5.81 -1.99
C ARG A 30 0.60 -5.97 -0.49
N SER A 31 0.80 -7.19 -0.04
CA SER A 31 0.88 -7.50 1.38
C SER A 31 2.07 -8.41 1.64
N SER A 32 2.71 -8.21 2.80
CA SER A 32 3.81 -9.07 3.22
C SER A 32 3.38 -10.51 3.47
N ALA A 33 2.07 -10.74 3.60
CA ALA A 33 1.54 -12.07 3.90
C ALA A 33 1.28 -12.91 2.67
N ARG A 34 1.45 -12.36 1.46
CA ARG A 34 1.13 -13.10 0.25
C ARG A 34 1.99 -12.63 -0.91
N THR A 35 2.18 -13.52 -1.88
CA THR A 35 2.82 -13.16 -3.13
C THR A 35 1.79 -12.63 -4.11
N GLY A 36 2.26 -11.84 -5.06
CA GLY A 36 1.38 -11.30 -6.08
C GLY A 36 0.67 -10.03 -5.66
N VAL A 37 -0.05 -9.47 -6.60
CA VAL A 37 -0.74 -8.20 -6.44
C VAL A 37 -2.14 -8.46 -5.93
N ILE A 38 -2.53 -7.71 -4.90
CA ILE A 38 -3.90 -7.78 -4.39
C ILE A 38 -4.84 -6.99 -5.30
N GLN A 39 -4.41 -5.81 -5.71
CA GLN A 39 -5.25 -4.92 -6.50
C GLN A 39 -4.36 -3.97 -7.30
N THR A 40 -4.75 -3.69 -8.53
CA THR A 40 -4.11 -2.65 -9.35
C THR A 40 -5.08 -1.50 -9.51
N PHE A 41 -4.61 -0.28 -9.30
CA PHE A 41 -5.52 0.87 -9.33
C PHE A 41 -4.78 2.12 -9.78
N GLY A 42 -5.56 3.13 -10.13
CA GLY A 42 -5.05 4.42 -10.56
C GLY A 42 -4.61 4.45 -12.01
N SER A 43 -4.22 5.61 -12.48
CA SER A 43 -3.61 5.79 -13.79
C SER A 43 -2.66 6.95 -13.73
N ASN A 44 -1.61 6.90 -14.55
CA ASN A 44 -0.54 7.90 -14.55
C ASN A 44 0.08 8.09 -13.16
N ILE A 45 0.12 7.01 -12.37
CA ILE A 45 0.66 7.06 -11.01
C ILE A 45 2.18 7.00 -11.07
N GLU A 46 2.81 7.92 -10.36
CA GLU A 46 4.27 7.97 -10.26
C GLU A 46 4.77 7.34 -8.99
N THR A 47 4.10 7.64 -7.87
CA THR A 47 4.50 7.09 -6.59
C THR A 47 3.26 6.68 -5.83
N ALA A 48 3.42 5.67 -4.96
CA ALA A 48 2.35 5.26 -4.06
C ALA A 48 2.99 4.72 -2.79
N ILE A 49 2.54 5.25 -1.66
CA ILE A 49 3.06 4.82 -0.36
C ILE A 49 1.90 4.46 0.55
N VAL A 50 2.17 3.57 1.48
CA VAL A 50 1.18 3.17 2.49
C VAL A 50 1.54 3.79 3.81
N GLN A 51 0.58 4.44 4.44
CA GLN A 51 0.73 5.03 5.76
C GLN A 51 -0.42 4.53 6.62
N GLY A 52 -0.14 3.54 7.49
CA GLY A 52 -1.19 2.94 8.29
C GLY A 52 -2.21 2.23 7.43
N GLN A 53 -3.44 2.68 7.47
CA GLN A 53 -4.53 2.11 6.68
C GLN A 53 -4.86 2.96 5.45
N ALA A 54 -3.95 3.86 5.08
CA ALA A 54 -4.16 4.76 3.96
C ALA A 54 -3.07 4.58 2.91
N ILE A 55 -3.40 4.88 1.67
CA ILE A 55 -2.44 4.89 0.57
C ILE A 55 -2.45 6.29 -0.01
N ILE A 56 -1.26 6.86 -0.17
CA ILE A 56 -1.11 8.16 -0.82
C ILE A 56 -0.42 7.93 -2.15
N ALA A 57 -1.14 8.17 -3.24
CA ALA A 57 -0.62 7.98 -4.59
C ALA A 57 -0.55 9.33 -5.29
N THR A 58 0.56 9.58 -5.96
CA THR A 58 0.78 10.84 -6.66
C THR A 58 0.94 10.55 -8.14
N SER A 59 0.22 11.31 -8.97
CA SER A 59 0.27 11.14 -10.40
C SER A 59 1.38 12.00 -11.01
N SER A 60 1.76 11.64 -12.23
CA SER A 60 2.73 12.44 -12.98
C SER A 60 2.18 13.82 -13.33
N LYS A 61 0.88 14.01 -13.20
CA LYS A 61 0.23 15.29 -13.49
C LYS A 61 0.01 16.13 -12.23
N GLY A 62 0.56 15.72 -11.10
CA GLY A 62 0.48 16.50 -9.88
C GLY A 62 -0.77 16.30 -9.07
N VAL A 63 -1.53 15.28 -9.36
CA VAL A 63 -2.73 14.96 -8.58
C VAL A 63 -2.35 13.97 -7.48
N THR A 64 -2.86 14.20 -6.28
CA THR A 64 -2.66 13.30 -5.16
C THR A 64 -3.97 12.62 -4.85
N TYR A 65 -3.93 11.29 -4.74
CA TYR A 65 -5.08 10.48 -4.41
C TYR A 65 -4.88 9.85 -3.06
N GLU A 66 -5.90 9.88 -2.23
CA GLU A 66 -5.87 9.20 -0.95
C GLU A 66 -6.87 8.06 -0.97
N TYR A 67 -6.37 6.85 -0.70
CA TYR A 67 -7.18 5.65 -0.62
C TYR A 67 -7.18 5.14 0.81
N ALA A 68 -8.26 4.51 1.21
CA ALA A 68 -8.31 3.76 2.45
C ALA A 68 -8.23 2.27 2.13
N ILE A 69 -7.52 1.52 2.97
CA ILE A 69 -7.42 0.08 2.81
C ILE A 69 -8.49 -0.55 3.69
N SER A 70 -9.37 -1.33 3.08
CA SER A 70 -10.43 -2.02 3.80
C SER A 70 -10.63 -3.39 3.17
N ASN A 71 -10.58 -4.44 3.97
CA ASN A 71 -10.76 -5.82 3.52
C ASN A 71 -9.86 -6.16 2.33
N ASN A 72 -8.60 -5.74 2.40
CA ASN A 72 -7.60 -5.98 1.36
C ASN A 72 -7.86 -5.24 0.05
N TYR A 73 -8.63 -4.17 0.10
CA TYR A 73 -8.89 -3.35 -1.08
C TYR A 73 -8.60 -1.90 -0.79
N ALA A 74 -8.15 -1.21 -1.82
CA ALA A 74 -7.95 0.24 -1.77
C ALA A 74 -9.22 0.90 -2.30
N ILE A 75 -9.76 1.81 -1.52
CA ILE A 75 -10.98 2.54 -1.86
C ILE A 75 -10.63 4.01 -1.88
N LEU A 76 -10.87 4.67 -3.03
CA LEU A 76 -10.55 6.08 -3.17
C LEU A 76 -11.41 6.92 -2.24
N LYS A 77 -10.77 7.77 -1.44
CA LYS A 77 -11.46 8.62 -0.47
C LYS A 77 -11.41 10.09 -0.87
N ARG A 78 -10.30 10.55 -1.39
CA ARG A 78 -10.13 11.96 -1.73
C ARG A 78 -9.17 12.12 -2.89
N THR A 79 -9.33 13.24 -3.58
CA THR A 79 -8.43 13.64 -4.66
C THR A 79 -8.04 15.10 -4.41
N PHE A 80 -6.75 15.36 -4.45
CA PHE A 80 -6.22 16.71 -4.26
C PHE A 80 -5.57 17.16 -5.56
N TRP A 81 -6.04 18.27 -6.09
CA TRP A 81 -5.48 18.85 -7.30
C TRP A 81 -4.50 19.94 -6.94
N ARG A 82 -3.50 20.07 -7.76
CA ARG A 82 -2.51 21.14 -7.57
C ARG A 82 -2.97 22.42 -8.20
#